data_05ff5fccf32ca101b4d42c4ee553c51e
#
_entry.id   05ff5fccf32ca101b4d42c4ee553c51e
#
_cell.length_a   1.000
_cell.length_b   1.000
_cell.length_c   1.000
_cell.angle_alpha   90.00
_cell.angle_beta   90.00
_cell.angle_gamma   90.00
#
_symmetry.space_group_name_H-M   'P 1'
#
loop_
_entity.id
_entity.type
_entity.pdbx_description
1 polymer ?
#
loop_
_entity_poly.entity_id
_entity_poly.type
_entity_poly.pdbx_seq_one_letter_code
_entity_poly.pdbx_strand_id
1 'polypeptide(L)'
;MTYRRPPLNLEVFVDDNGTPIDYGNRWGMGHPPEDTYSVTAHPQRFAPLLDVARALREYLIATYDVEVNGDSIVPRDLKAASLTITDTDFPSVHVRAGAAGREGFPQCGCDACDEGVEDMAELLERFVLAVANGRFQESRKGRRMYVSWDDEHGGSSWEKSTRDSDPTRLNALKARGKGATWAPWPKRD
;
A
#
# COMPACT_ATOMS: atom_id res chain seq x y z
N MET A 1 14.71 -7.81 14.42
CA MET A 1 15.16 -6.64 13.61
C MET A 1 13.98 -5.65 13.56
N THR A 2 14.24 -4.33 13.57
CA THR A 2 13.18 -3.31 13.48
C THR A 2 13.26 -2.65 12.11
N TYR A 3 12.11 -2.45 11.46
CA TYR A 3 12.05 -1.72 10.19
C TYR A 3 12.54 -0.28 10.37
N ARG A 4 13.25 0.22 9.37
CA ARG A 4 13.64 1.63 9.27
C ARG A 4 13.44 2.08 7.84
N ARG A 5 12.73 3.18 7.66
CA ARG A 5 12.56 3.83 6.37
C ARG A 5 13.92 4.24 5.81
N PRO A 6 14.21 3.97 4.52
CA PRO A 6 15.37 4.54 3.85
C PRO A 6 15.20 6.07 3.73
N PRO A 7 16.30 6.81 3.60
CA PRO A 7 16.21 8.25 3.29
C PRO A 7 15.42 8.47 2.00
N LEU A 8 14.44 9.36 2.02
CA LEU A 8 13.75 9.79 0.82
C LEU A 8 14.62 10.86 0.12
N ASN A 9 15.17 10.50 -1.02
CA ASN A 9 15.93 11.45 -1.85
C ASN A 9 14.93 12.29 -2.64
N LEU A 10 14.53 13.42 -2.05
CA LEU A 10 13.52 14.30 -2.63
C LEU A 10 14.17 15.19 -3.68
N GLU A 11 13.62 15.17 -4.89
CA GLU A 11 13.95 16.09 -5.96
C GLU A 11 13.08 17.34 -5.84
N VAL A 12 13.68 18.52 -6.07
CA VAL A 12 12.93 19.79 -6.08
C VAL A 12 12.42 20.04 -7.49
N PHE A 13 11.11 20.09 -7.64
CA PHE A 13 10.44 20.46 -8.88
C PHE A 13 10.04 21.94 -8.84
N VAL A 14 10.02 22.60 -9.99
CA VAL A 14 9.67 24.01 -10.12
C VAL A 14 8.49 24.19 -11.09
N ASP A 15 7.71 25.23 -10.88
CA ASP A 15 6.68 25.68 -11.81
C ASP A 15 7.26 26.40 -13.03
N ASP A 16 6.40 26.85 -13.95
CA ASP A 16 6.78 27.58 -15.17
C ASP A 16 7.48 28.92 -14.88
N ASN A 17 7.38 29.45 -13.67
CA ASN A 17 8.05 30.67 -13.22
C ASN A 17 9.37 30.39 -12.49
N GLY A 18 9.77 29.12 -12.35
CA GLY A 18 10.94 28.69 -11.61
C GLY A 18 10.77 28.66 -10.10
N THR A 19 9.53 28.73 -9.59
CA THR A 19 9.23 28.65 -8.16
C THR A 19 9.14 27.18 -7.73
N PRO A 20 9.80 26.79 -6.63
CA PRO A 20 9.68 25.43 -6.10
C PRO A 20 8.23 25.06 -5.79
N ILE A 21 7.84 23.86 -6.22
CA ILE A 21 6.51 23.29 -5.96
C ILE A 21 6.55 22.53 -4.65
N ASP A 22 5.71 22.93 -3.69
CA ASP A 22 5.54 22.26 -2.39
C ASP A 22 4.45 21.19 -2.49
N TYR A 23 4.80 20.05 -3.11
CA TYR A 23 3.87 18.92 -3.23
C TYR A 23 3.42 18.40 -1.87
N GLY A 24 2.10 18.22 -1.73
CA GLY A 24 1.42 17.88 -0.47
C GLY A 24 0.76 19.09 0.21
N ASN A 25 1.13 20.32 -0.19
CA ASN A 25 0.63 21.55 0.42
C ASN A 25 0.22 22.65 -0.60
N ARG A 26 0.16 22.31 -1.90
CA ARG A 26 -0.02 23.27 -2.99
C ARG A 26 -1.32 24.09 -2.89
N TRP A 27 -2.39 23.45 -2.47
CA TRP A 27 -3.72 24.03 -2.52
C TRP A 27 -4.20 24.61 -1.20
N GLY A 28 -3.51 24.29 -0.08
CA GLY A 28 -3.86 24.75 1.27
C GLY A 28 -5.34 24.51 1.58
N MET A 29 -6.08 25.58 1.91
CA MET A 29 -7.53 25.55 2.15
C MET A 29 -8.36 25.76 0.88
N GLY A 30 -7.74 25.95 -0.27
CA GLY A 30 -8.39 26.21 -1.56
C GLY A 30 -8.78 24.94 -2.31
N HIS A 31 -9.41 25.13 -3.46
CA HIS A 31 -9.66 24.06 -4.41
C HIS A 31 -8.56 24.03 -5.47
N PRO A 32 -8.13 22.84 -5.90
CA PRO A 32 -7.19 22.73 -7.00
C PRO A 32 -7.81 23.30 -8.29
N PRO A 33 -7.04 23.96 -9.17
CA PRO A 33 -7.49 24.40 -10.48
C PRO A 33 -7.99 23.23 -11.34
N GLU A 34 -9.00 23.48 -12.17
CA GLU A 34 -9.65 22.44 -13.00
C GLU A 34 -8.67 21.74 -13.95
N ASP A 35 -7.67 22.45 -14.46
CA ASP A 35 -6.65 21.95 -15.38
C ASP A 35 -5.60 21.04 -14.71
N THR A 36 -5.62 20.92 -13.37
CA THR A 36 -4.73 20.03 -12.62
C THR A 36 -5.30 18.61 -12.43
N TYR A 37 -6.59 18.41 -12.73
CA TYR A 37 -7.23 17.10 -12.65
C TYR A 37 -6.76 16.19 -13.79
N SER A 38 -6.47 14.93 -13.47
CA SER A 38 -5.98 13.92 -14.42
C SER A 38 -4.66 14.28 -15.12
N VAL A 39 -3.91 15.24 -14.57
CA VAL A 39 -2.57 15.63 -15.00
C VAL A 39 -1.57 15.25 -13.93
N THR A 40 -0.40 14.75 -14.34
CA THR A 40 0.74 14.50 -13.46
C THR A 40 1.97 15.11 -14.11
N ALA A 41 2.31 16.33 -13.73
CA ALA A 41 3.43 17.06 -14.33
C ALA A 41 4.79 16.42 -13.99
N HIS A 42 4.95 15.93 -12.78
CA HIS A 42 6.21 15.38 -12.28
C HIS A 42 5.99 14.01 -11.61
N PRO A 43 5.75 12.93 -12.39
CA PRO A 43 5.56 11.60 -11.82
C PRO A 43 6.78 11.10 -11.04
N GLN A 44 7.98 11.56 -11.38
CA GLN A 44 9.25 11.19 -10.74
C GLN A 44 9.29 11.56 -9.26
N ARG A 45 8.43 12.49 -8.79
CA ARG A 45 8.32 12.82 -7.36
C ARG A 45 7.99 11.61 -6.49
N PHE A 46 7.36 10.59 -7.08
CA PHE A 46 7.01 9.35 -6.37
C PHE A 46 8.09 8.26 -6.45
N ALA A 47 9.18 8.46 -7.20
CA ALA A 47 10.25 7.47 -7.32
C ALA A 47 10.81 6.97 -5.97
N PRO A 48 10.92 7.80 -4.90
CA PRO A 48 11.37 7.32 -3.59
C PRO A 48 10.50 6.21 -2.98
N LEU A 49 9.23 6.07 -3.40
CA LEU A 49 8.36 4.98 -2.93
C LEU A 49 8.89 3.59 -3.33
N LEU A 50 9.61 3.49 -4.45
CA LEU A 50 10.23 2.25 -4.91
C LEU A 50 11.33 1.77 -3.94
N ASP A 51 12.11 2.71 -3.39
CA ASP A 51 13.12 2.39 -2.38
C ASP A 51 12.48 1.95 -1.06
N VAL A 52 11.39 2.61 -0.65
CA VAL A 52 10.60 2.22 0.52
C VAL A 52 10.02 0.81 0.34
N ALA A 53 9.43 0.52 -0.82
CA ALA A 53 8.89 -0.81 -1.14
C ALA A 53 9.97 -1.89 -1.09
N ARG A 54 11.16 -1.62 -1.64
CA ARG A 54 12.30 -2.53 -1.58
C ARG A 54 12.73 -2.79 -0.14
N ALA A 55 12.90 -1.73 0.66
CA ALA A 55 13.28 -1.86 2.07
C ALA A 55 12.24 -2.63 2.90
N LEU A 56 10.95 -2.43 2.63
CA LEU A 56 9.86 -3.21 3.24
C LEU A 56 9.96 -4.69 2.88
N ARG A 57 10.17 -5.03 1.60
CA ARG A 57 10.34 -6.41 1.15
C ARG A 57 11.52 -7.08 1.84
N GLU A 58 12.68 -6.42 1.87
CA GLU A 58 13.88 -6.92 2.52
C GLU A 58 13.67 -7.15 4.02
N TYR A 59 13.04 -6.19 4.70
CA TYR A 59 12.70 -6.31 6.11
C TYR A 59 11.76 -7.49 6.38
N LEU A 60 10.70 -7.64 5.59
CA LEU A 60 9.73 -8.72 5.75
C LEU A 60 10.39 -10.09 5.56
N ILE A 61 11.20 -10.24 4.53
CA ILE A 61 11.91 -11.48 4.20
C ILE A 61 12.95 -11.82 5.30
N ALA A 62 13.64 -10.82 5.84
CA ALA A 62 14.64 -11.03 6.88
C ALA A 62 14.03 -11.34 8.24
N THR A 63 12.80 -10.84 8.52
CA THR A 63 12.21 -10.86 9.87
C THR A 63 11.24 -12.02 10.06
N TYR A 64 10.51 -12.40 9.02
CA TYR A 64 9.41 -13.35 9.12
C TYR A 64 9.70 -14.67 8.40
N ASP A 65 9.08 -15.75 8.87
CA ASP A 65 9.15 -17.06 8.23
C ASP A 65 8.20 -17.10 7.02
N VAL A 66 8.76 -16.81 5.85
CA VAL A 66 8.03 -16.61 4.60
C VAL A 66 8.67 -17.36 3.43
N GLU A 67 7.87 -17.66 2.42
CA GLU A 67 8.31 -18.02 1.08
C GLU A 67 8.16 -16.83 0.15
N VAL A 68 9.11 -16.67 -0.78
CA VAL A 68 9.11 -15.60 -1.78
C VAL A 68 8.92 -16.19 -3.17
N ASN A 69 7.89 -15.74 -3.86
CA ASN A 69 7.55 -16.16 -5.22
C ASN A 69 7.37 -14.91 -6.10
N GLY A 70 8.44 -14.47 -6.78
CA GLY A 70 8.47 -13.19 -7.49
C GLY A 70 8.17 -12.04 -6.52
N ASP A 71 7.12 -11.26 -6.81
CA ASP A 71 6.71 -10.14 -5.97
C ASP A 71 5.87 -10.54 -4.76
N SER A 72 5.48 -11.82 -4.67
CA SER A 72 4.65 -12.32 -3.58
C SER A 72 5.50 -12.81 -2.41
N ILE A 73 5.12 -12.39 -1.20
CA ILE A 73 5.67 -12.82 0.07
C ILE A 73 4.56 -13.58 0.81
N VAL A 74 4.77 -14.86 1.02
CA VAL A 74 3.76 -15.77 1.55
C VAL A 74 4.22 -16.31 2.90
N PRO A 75 3.54 -15.96 4.00
CA PRO A 75 3.84 -16.54 5.32
C PRO A 75 3.62 -18.08 5.30
N ARG A 76 4.50 -18.82 5.99
CA ARG A 76 4.31 -20.28 6.14
C ARG A 76 3.09 -20.63 6.99
N ASP A 77 2.67 -19.75 7.88
CA ASP A 77 1.37 -19.89 8.55
C ASP A 77 0.23 -19.51 7.60
N LEU A 78 -0.54 -20.48 7.16
CA LEU A 78 -1.71 -20.28 6.30
C LEU A 78 -2.82 -19.42 6.93
N LYS A 79 -2.73 -19.11 8.23
CA LYS A 79 -3.64 -18.18 8.91
C LYS A 79 -3.24 -16.72 8.70
N ALA A 80 -2.05 -16.44 8.22
CA ALA A 80 -1.55 -15.10 7.93
C ALA A 80 -1.84 -14.69 6.49
N ALA A 81 -2.07 -13.40 6.25
CA ALA A 81 -2.32 -12.87 4.92
C ALA A 81 -1.03 -12.78 4.11
N SER A 82 -1.04 -13.23 2.86
CA SER A 82 0.07 -12.98 1.93
C SER A 82 0.07 -11.53 1.46
N LEU A 83 1.26 -11.02 1.11
CA LEU A 83 1.45 -9.75 0.43
C LEU A 83 2.02 -9.97 -0.97
N THR A 84 1.65 -9.10 -1.90
CA THR A 84 2.35 -8.92 -3.19
C THR A 84 2.64 -7.43 -3.32
N ILE A 85 3.90 -7.07 -3.49
CA ILE A 85 4.36 -5.68 -3.62
C ILE A 85 4.98 -5.55 -4.99
N THR A 86 4.38 -4.77 -5.88
CA THR A 86 4.76 -4.65 -7.29
C THR A 86 5.03 -3.20 -7.65
N ASP A 87 6.15 -2.94 -8.27
CA ASP A 87 6.49 -1.66 -8.85
C ASP A 87 5.82 -1.52 -10.22
N THR A 88 5.56 -0.30 -10.68
CA THR A 88 5.00 -0.02 -12.00
C THR A 88 5.86 0.97 -12.78
N ASP A 89 5.65 1.06 -14.11
CA ASP A 89 6.38 2.01 -14.98
C ASP A 89 6.11 3.49 -14.60
N PHE A 90 4.89 3.81 -14.21
CA PHE A 90 4.64 5.02 -13.42
C PHE A 90 5.26 4.74 -12.03
N PRO A 91 6.13 5.61 -11.48
CA PRO A 91 6.84 5.30 -10.24
C PRO A 91 5.87 5.21 -9.06
N SER A 92 5.12 4.12 -9.02
CA SER A 92 4.14 3.78 -8.00
C SER A 92 4.33 2.36 -7.50
N VAL A 93 3.81 2.10 -6.32
CA VAL A 93 3.84 0.79 -5.66
C VAL A 93 2.41 0.28 -5.51
N HIS A 94 2.13 -0.89 -6.04
CA HIS A 94 0.87 -1.57 -5.83
C HIS A 94 1.06 -2.69 -4.80
N VAL A 95 0.23 -2.68 -3.76
CA VAL A 95 0.22 -3.72 -2.74
C VAL A 95 -1.09 -4.50 -2.78
N ARG A 96 -0.98 -5.82 -2.85
CA ARG A 96 -2.12 -6.73 -2.67
C ARG A 96 -1.93 -7.49 -1.37
N ALA A 97 -2.99 -7.58 -0.57
CA ALA A 97 -3.02 -8.31 0.69
C ALA A 97 -4.20 -9.26 0.77
N GLY A 98 -4.01 -10.43 1.33
CA GLY A 98 -5.06 -11.43 1.49
C GLY A 98 -5.78 -11.77 0.18
N ALA A 99 -7.11 -11.85 0.23
CA ALA A 99 -7.95 -12.21 -0.93
C ALA A 99 -8.39 -10.99 -1.77
N ALA A 100 -8.64 -9.85 -1.14
CA ALA A 100 -9.26 -8.70 -1.79
C ALA A 100 -8.55 -7.37 -1.50
N GLY A 101 -7.63 -7.32 -0.54
CA GLY A 101 -6.90 -6.11 -0.21
C GLY A 101 -6.07 -5.63 -1.39
N ARG A 102 -6.22 -4.34 -1.74
CA ARG A 102 -5.46 -3.67 -2.81
C ARG A 102 -5.32 -2.20 -2.48
N GLU A 103 -4.09 -1.73 -2.47
CA GLU A 103 -3.74 -0.33 -2.32
C GLU A 103 -2.72 0.07 -3.37
N GLY A 104 -2.78 1.32 -3.82
CA GLY A 104 -1.80 1.96 -4.69
C GLY A 104 -1.15 3.14 -3.99
N PHE A 105 0.13 3.35 -4.22
CA PHE A 105 0.90 4.45 -3.66
C PHE A 105 1.73 5.09 -4.78
N PRO A 106 1.40 6.32 -5.23
CA PRO A 106 0.31 7.17 -4.73
C PRO A 106 -1.07 6.55 -4.96
N GLN A 107 -2.09 7.03 -4.24
CA GLN A 107 -3.47 6.56 -4.41
C GLN A 107 -4.08 7.08 -5.71
N CYS A 108 -3.75 8.29 -6.11
CA CYS A 108 -4.15 8.94 -7.35
C CYS A 108 -2.96 9.35 -8.20
N GLY A 109 -2.07 10.18 -7.65
CA GLY A 109 -0.88 10.72 -8.31
C GLY A 109 -1.11 11.94 -9.19
N CYS A 110 -2.35 12.40 -9.41
CA CYS A 110 -2.60 13.60 -10.18
C CYS A 110 -2.27 14.88 -9.40
N ASP A 111 -2.05 15.97 -10.11
CA ASP A 111 -1.64 17.24 -9.52
C ASP A 111 -2.75 17.88 -8.67
N ALA A 112 -4.02 17.63 -8.99
CA ALA A 112 -5.14 18.08 -8.17
C ALA A 112 -5.19 17.40 -6.80
N CYS A 113 -4.87 16.10 -6.71
CA CYS A 113 -4.82 15.37 -5.43
C CYS A 113 -3.64 15.78 -4.56
N ASP A 114 -2.59 16.31 -5.17
CA ASP A 114 -1.42 16.88 -4.53
C ASP A 114 -0.79 15.97 -3.45
N GLU A 115 -0.72 14.68 -3.70
CA GLU A 115 -0.18 13.71 -2.75
C GLU A 115 1.32 13.94 -2.55
N GLY A 116 1.72 14.13 -1.28
CA GLY A 116 3.12 14.21 -0.86
C GLY A 116 3.75 12.82 -0.80
N VAL A 117 4.98 12.67 -1.27
CA VAL A 117 5.67 11.37 -1.26
C VAL A 117 5.95 10.86 0.16
N GLU A 118 6.16 11.76 1.12
CA GLU A 118 6.39 11.40 2.53
C GLU A 118 5.14 10.76 3.15
N ASP A 119 3.96 11.35 2.91
CA ASP A 119 2.68 10.81 3.37
C ASP A 119 2.36 9.48 2.71
N MET A 120 2.65 9.37 1.41
CA MET A 120 2.45 8.12 0.68
C MET A 120 3.40 7.01 1.14
N ALA A 121 4.65 7.35 1.47
CA ALA A 121 5.60 6.42 2.05
C ALA A 121 5.13 5.93 3.44
N GLU A 122 4.66 6.83 4.29
CA GLU A 122 4.11 6.48 5.59
C GLU A 122 2.89 5.55 5.44
N LEU A 123 1.96 5.88 4.56
CA LEU A 123 0.76 5.09 4.34
C LEU A 123 1.08 3.69 3.78
N LEU A 124 2.05 3.58 2.87
CA LEU A 124 2.58 2.31 2.36
C LEU A 124 3.14 1.45 3.49
N GLU A 125 4.00 2.02 4.33
CA GLU A 125 4.61 1.33 5.47
C GLU A 125 3.55 0.86 6.47
N ARG A 126 2.64 1.74 6.85
CA ARG A 126 1.55 1.43 7.78
C ARG A 126 0.69 0.27 7.28
N PHE A 127 0.29 0.30 6.02
CA PHE A 127 -0.52 -0.78 5.43
C PHE A 127 0.23 -2.11 5.42
N VAL A 128 1.45 -2.15 4.90
CA VAL A 128 2.27 -3.37 4.82
C VAL A 128 2.55 -3.95 6.20
N LEU A 129 2.92 -3.11 7.16
CA LEU A 129 3.20 -3.54 8.53
C LEU A 129 1.94 -3.96 9.28
N ALA A 130 0.79 -3.32 9.04
CA ALA A 130 -0.49 -3.75 9.60
C ALA A 130 -0.84 -5.17 9.15
N VAL A 131 -0.63 -5.49 7.88
CA VAL A 131 -0.83 -6.86 7.37
C VAL A 131 0.09 -7.86 8.07
N ALA A 132 1.39 -7.55 8.15
CA ALA A 132 2.37 -8.44 8.79
C ALA A 132 2.11 -8.61 10.31
N ASN A 133 1.56 -7.60 10.95
CA ASN A 133 1.21 -7.62 12.39
C ASN A 133 -0.18 -8.22 12.69
N GLY A 134 -0.89 -8.74 11.68
CA GLY A 134 -2.20 -9.37 11.87
C GLY A 134 -3.35 -8.37 12.14
N ARG A 135 -3.15 -7.11 11.79
CA ARG A 135 -4.15 -6.04 11.90
C ARG A 135 -4.92 -5.81 10.58
N PHE A 136 -5.00 -6.83 9.76
CA PHE A 136 -5.70 -6.86 8.49
C PHE A 136 -6.87 -7.82 8.56
N GLN A 137 -8.03 -7.39 8.10
CA GLN A 137 -9.28 -8.14 8.18
C GLN A 137 -9.99 -8.14 6.83
N GLU A 138 -10.59 -9.28 6.53
CA GLU A 138 -11.43 -9.43 5.36
C GLU A 138 -12.70 -10.19 5.73
N SER A 139 -13.83 -9.76 5.19
CA SER A 139 -15.07 -10.50 5.32
C SER A 139 -15.84 -10.48 4.01
N ARG A 140 -16.69 -11.51 3.82
CA ARG A 140 -17.53 -11.64 2.65
C ARG A 140 -18.99 -11.65 3.01
N LYS A 141 -19.79 -10.82 2.33
CA LYS A 141 -21.25 -10.85 2.40
C LYS A 141 -21.84 -10.90 0.98
N GLY A 142 -22.33 -12.07 0.58
CA GLY A 142 -22.81 -12.27 -0.78
C GLY A 142 -21.71 -12.07 -1.84
N ARG A 143 -21.90 -11.09 -2.72
CA ARG A 143 -20.93 -10.68 -3.76
C ARG A 143 -20.02 -9.53 -3.36
N ARG A 144 -20.02 -9.13 -2.10
CA ARG A 144 -19.21 -8.02 -1.59
C ARG A 144 -18.13 -8.52 -0.66
N MET A 145 -16.97 -7.94 -0.79
CA MET A 145 -15.84 -8.10 0.11
C MET A 145 -15.68 -6.82 0.92
N TYR A 146 -15.55 -6.95 2.21
CA TYR A 146 -15.22 -5.87 3.13
C TYR A 146 -13.80 -6.08 3.58
N VAL A 147 -12.99 -5.07 3.44
CA VAL A 147 -11.57 -5.07 3.79
C VAL A 147 -11.34 -3.94 4.77
N SER A 148 -10.59 -4.20 5.83
CA SER A 148 -10.15 -3.18 6.77
C SER A 148 -8.78 -3.52 7.34
N TRP A 149 -8.07 -2.49 7.72
CA TRP A 149 -6.84 -2.59 8.48
C TRP A 149 -6.73 -1.39 9.43
N ASP A 150 -5.99 -1.55 10.50
CA ASP A 150 -5.71 -0.50 11.47
C ASP A 150 -4.29 -0.59 12.00
N ASP A 151 -3.87 0.47 12.64
CA ASP A 151 -2.67 0.54 13.46
C ASP A 151 -2.91 1.49 14.65
N GLU A 152 -1.87 1.91 15.35
CA GLU A 152 -1.97 2.82 16.49
C GLU A 152 -2.35 4.27 16.10
N HIS A 153 -2.22 4.63 14.81
CA HIS A 153 -2.52 5.96 14.26
C HIS A 153 -3.88 6.02 13.56
N GLY A 154 -4.59 4.90 13.45
CA GLY A 154 -5.88 4.82 12.78
C GLY A 154 -5.94 3.67 11.78
N GLY A 155 -6.92 3.70 10.90
CA GLY A 155 -7.12 2.63 9.94
C GLY A 155 -7.94 3.04 8.74
N SER A 156 -8.10 2.12 7.82
CA SER A 156 -8.91 2.29 6.61
C SER A 156 -9.82 1.10 6.41
N SER A 157 -10.96 1.33 5.76
CA SER A 157 -11.90 0.28 5.39
C SER A 157 -12.54 0.58 4.04
N TRP A 158 -12.75 -0.45 3.22
CA TRP A 158 -13.42 -0.31 1.93
C TRP A 158 -14.18 -1.57 1.56
N GLU A 159 -15.07 -1.41 0.59
CA GLU A 159 -15.87 -2.50 0.02
C GLU A 159 -15.48 -2.72 -1.44
N LYS A 160 -15.39 -3.98 -1.85
CA LYS A 160 -15.12 -4.39 -3.23
C LYS A 160 -16.08 -5.48 -3.72
N SER A 161 -16.24 -5.58 -5.04
CA SER A 161 -16.90 -6.73 -5.65
C SER A 161 -16.02 -7.98 -5.56
N THR A 162 -16.62 -9.15 -5.32
CA THR A 162 -15.90 -10.44 -5.38
C THR A 162 -15.35 -10.76 -6.77
N ARG A 163 -15.81 -10.06 -7.83
CA ARG A 163 -15.30 -10.23 -9.20
C ARG A 163 -13.85 -9.77 -9.35
N ASP A 164 -13.43 -8.82 -8.51
CA ASP A 164 -12.10 -8.23 -8.52
C ASP A 164 -11.11 -8.96 -7.58
N SER A 165 -11.56 -10.05 -6.96
CA SER A 165 -10.76 -10.84 -6.02
C SER A 165 -10.06 -11.98 -6.73
N ASP A 166 -8.86 -12.35 -6.27
CA ASP A 166 -8.15 -13.54 -6.71
C ASP A 166 -8.95 -14.80 -6.36
N PRO A 167 -9.32 -15.65 -7.33
CA PRO A 167 -10.19 -16.80 -7.08
C PRO A 167 -9.58 -17.81 -6.07
N THR A 168 -8.27 -18.02 -6.11
CA THR A 168 -7.56 -18.96 -5.23
C THR A 168 -7.57 -18.44 -3.79
N ARG A 169 -7.22 -17.17 -3.61
CA ARG A 169 -7.23 -16.49 -2.31
C ARG A 169 -8.65 -16.36 -1.75
N LEU A 170 -9.64 -16.11 -2.63
CA LEU A 170 -11.04 -16.07 -2.25
C LEU A 170 -11.55 -17.43 -1.76
N ASN A 171 -11.11 -18.54 -2.36
CA ASN A 171 -11.45 -19.88 -1.89
C ASN A 171 -10.80 -20.19 -0.54
N ALA A 172 -9.55 -19.79 -0.33
CA ALA A 172 -8.88 -19.89 0.97
C ALA A 172 -9.62 -19.09 2.05
N LEU A 173 -10.09 -17.90 1.75
CA LEU A 173 -10.89 -17.09 2.67
C LEU A 173 -12.24 -17.77 2.98
N LYS A 174 -12.91 -18.35 1.97
CA LYS A 174 -14.17 -19.09 2.17
C LYS A 174 -14.01 -20.28 3.12
N ALA A 175 -12.90 -21.01 3.01
CA ALA A 175 -12.59 -22.15 3.87
C ALA A 175 -12.43 -21.75 5.35
N ARG A 176 -12.12 -20.46 5.62
CA ARG A 176 -11.99 -19.90 6.98
C ARG A 176 -13.30 -19.36 7.56
N GLY A 177 -14.41 -19.38 6.82
CA GLY A 177 -15.73 -18.92 7.27
C GLY A 177 -16.11 -17.54 6.75
N LYS A 178 -17.08 -16.87 7.44
CA LYS A 178 -17.69 -15.62 6.96
C LYS A 178 -16.80 -14.39 7.10
N GLY A 179 -15.75 -14.45 7.91
CA GLY A 179 -14.79 -13.37 8.13
C GLY A 179 -13.45 -13.93 8.57
N ALA A 180 -12.38 -13.28 8.19
CA ALA A 180 -11.03 -13.60 8.63
C ALA A 180 -10.36 -12.36 9.17
N THR A 181 -10.07 -12.38 10.47
CA THR A 181 -8.93 -11.63 11.00
C THR A 181 -7.71 -12.49 10.69
N TRP A 182 -6.77 -11.91 9.96
CA TRP A 182 -5.54 -12.61 9.61
C TRP A 182 -4.60 -12.63 10.81
N ALA A 183 -3.92 -13.75 11.02
CA ALA A 183 -2.92 -13.86 12.09
C ALA A 183 -1.69 -13.00 11.78
N PRO A 184 -0.95 -12.54 12.81
CA PRO A 184 0.36 -11.95 12.60
C PRO A 184 1.32 -12.96 11.96
N TRP A 185 2.24 -12.47 11.16
CA TRP A 185 3.23 -13.31 10.52
C TRP A 185 4.18 -13.95 11.55
N PRO A 186 4.48 -15.24 11.43
CA PRO A 186 5.46 -15.87 12.31
C PRO A 186 6.85 -15.27 12.07
N LYS A 187 7.56 -14.93 13.14
CA LYS A 187 8.95 -14.49 13.03
C LYS A 187 9.85 -15.68 12.76
N ARG A 188 10.98 -15.42 12.13
CA ARG A 188 12.07 -16.38 12.05
C ARG A 188 12.68 -16.60 13.44
N ASP A 189 13.07 -17.82 13.71
CA ASP A 189 13.85 -18.20 14.87
C ASP A 189 15.28 -17.60 14.81
#